data_baee1d126efdc0eaeae2fee5162e8d2c
#
_entry.id   baee1d126efdc0eaeae2fee5162e8d2c
#
_cell.length_a   1.000
_cell.length_b   1.000
_cell.length_c   1.000
_cell.angle_alpha   90.00
_cell.angle_beta   90.00
_cell.angle_gamma   90.00
#
_symmetry.space_group_name_H-M   'P 1'
#
loop_
_entity.id
_entity.type
_entity.pdbx_description
1 polymer ?
#
loop_
_entity_poly.entity_id
_entity_poly.type
_entity_poly.pdbx_seq_one_letter_code
_entity_poly.pdbx_strand_id
1 'polypeptide(L)'
;DFENNKNEIIQTILFASKNQKCPFSVFKITGLGRSSLIQKASQNLDLLNEEEVLELNIISNRIDEICKKAFENNVSIFIDAEDSWYQDFIDLEAEKMILKYNINSPIIFNTIQLYRHDRLSYMKKLILKCENEKKYLGLKLVRGAYMEKEREMAIKLNYNDPIQIDKQATDLDFKKALDYCVEKINFVSICAGTHNELSVSYLLKLMEENNLKKTDSRVWFAQLLGMSDHISFNLSNQGYNVAKYVPYGPIKEVLPYLIRRAEENTSVTGQTGRELSLIKQELKNRKSI
;
A
#
# COMPACT_ATOMS: atom_id res chain seq x y z
N ASP A 1 15.66 -12.71 12.20
CA ASP A 1 14.97 -13.98 12.42
C ASP A 1 13.51 -13.86 11.97
N PHE A 2 13.17 -14.55 10.84
CA PHE A 2 11.87 -14.44 10.16
C PHE A 2 10.67 -14.88 11.03
N GLU A 3 10.89 -15.80 11.96
CA GLU A 3 9.83 -16.25 12.88
C GLU A 3 9.50 -15.16 13.91
N ASN A 4 10.50 -14.44 14.40
CA ASN A 4 10.29 -13.30 15.27
C ASN A 4 9.57 -12.17 14.53
N ASN A 5 9.93 -11.90 13.26
CA ASN A 5 9.24 -10.90 12.45
C ASN A 5 7.75 -11.25 12.28
N LYS A 6 7.42 -12.53 11.98
CA LYS A 6 6.03 -12.99 11.93
C LYS A 6 5.32 -12.72 13.25
N ASN A 7 5.93 -13.08 14.38
CA ASN A 7 5.33 -12.90 15.69
C ASN A 7 5.11 -11.42 16.03
N GLU A 8 6.05 -10.53 15.68
CA GLU A 8 5.89 -9.09 15.85
C GLU A 8 4.73 -8.54 14.99
N ILE A 9 4.59 -8.99 13.75
CA ILE A 9 3.45 -8.61 12.89
C ILE A 9 2.14 -9.06 13.56
N ILE A 10 2.08 -10.26 14.09
CA ILE A 10 0.92 -10.77 14.84
C ILE A 10 0.62 -9.89 16.06
N GLN A 11 1.64 -9.41 16.80
CA GLN A 11 1.43 -8.47 17.90
C GLN A 11 0.84 -7.14 17.43
N THR A 12 1.24 -6.61 16.26
CA THR A 12 0.60 -5.40 15.70
C THR A 12 -0.88 -5.62 15.38
N ILE A 13 -1.26 -6.80 14.89
CA ILE A 13 -2.67 -7.17 14.64
C ILE A 13 -3.44 -7.22 15.98
N LEU A 14 -2.90 -7.87 16.99
CA LEU A 14 -3.52 -7.96 18.32
C LEU A 14 -3.64 -6.59 19.00
N PHE A 15 -2.68 -5.69 18.78
CA PHE A 15 -2.77 -4.32 19.23
C PHE A 15 -3.88 -3.55 18.49
N ALA A 16 -3.94 -3.66 17.17
CA ALA A 16 -4.95 -3.02 16.33
C ALA A 16 -6.36 -3.50 16.70
N SER A 17 -6.56 -4.79 16.97
CA SER A 17 -7.86 -5.34 17.36
C SER A 17 -8.44 -4.75 18.66
N LYS A 18 -7.59 -4.22 19.52
CA LYS A 18 -7.95 -3.57 20.79
C LYS A 18 -7.98 -2.05 20.70
N ASN A 19 -7.61 -1.47 19.55
CA ASN A 19 -7.45 -0.03 19.40
C ASN A 19 -8.09 0.47 18.10
N GLN A 20 -9.27 1.03 18.20
CA GLN A 20 -10.01 1.59 17.06
C GLN A 20 -9.26 2.70 16.28
N LYS A 21 -8.21 3.31 16.90
CA LYS A 21 -7.36 4.29 16.21
C LYS A 21 -6.31 3.64 15.30
N CYS A 22 -6.19 2.32 15.30
CA CYS A 22 -5.32 1.54 14.43
C CYS A 22 -6.17 0.70 13.46
N PRO A 23 -6.68 1.29 12.38
CA PRO A 23 -7.62 0.60 11.48
C PRO A 23 -6.97 -0.49 10.65
N PHE A 24 -5.65 -0.47 10.51
CA PHE A 24 -4.88 -1.40 9.68
C PHE A 24 -3.60 -1.85 10.38
N SER A 25 -3.21 -3.09 10.10
CA SER A 25 -1.83 -3.57 10.26
C SER A 25 -1.16 -3.66 8.88
N VAL A 26 0.15 -3.80 8.85
CA VAL A 26 0.93 -3.79 7.59
C VAL A 26 2.12 -4.73 7.72
N PHE A 27 2.47 -5.45 6.64
CA PHE A 27 3.72 -6.19 6.57
C PHE A 27 4.30 -6.29 5.15
N LYS A 28 5.58 -6.67 5.09
CA LYS A 28 6.33 -6.95 3.86
C LYS A 28 6.71 -8.42 3.82
N ILE A 29 6.52 -9.05 2.67
CA ILE A 29 6.82 -10.48 2.49
C ILE A 29 8.32 -10.76 2.58
N THR A 30 9.18 -9.83 2.11
CA THR A 30 10.64 -10.00 2.25
C THR A 30 11.13 -10.03 3.72
N GLY A 31 10.32 -9.58 4.67
CA GLY A 31 10.58 -9.73 6.10
C GLY A 31 10.33 -11.14 6.64
N LEU A 32 9.76 -12.06 5.85
CA LEU A 32 9.34 -13.40 6.29
C LEU A 32 10.19 -14.54 5.73
N GLY A 33 11.13 -14.24 4.83
CA GLY A 33 12.01 -15.24 4.23
C GLY A 33 13.17 -14.64 3.46
N ARG A 34 14.05 -15.50 2.94
CA ARG A 34 15.21 -15.05 2.14
C ARG A 34 14.76 -14.31 0.88
N SER A 35 15.19 -13.07 0.73
CA SER A 35 14.85 -12.24 -0.44
C SER A 35 15.34 -12.87 -1.77
N SER A 36 16.49 -13.55 -1.77
CA SER A 36 17.00 -14.27 -2.95
C SER A 36 16.08 -15.42 -3.39
N LEU A 37 15.44 -16.11 -2.45
CA LEU A 37 14.48 -17.17 -2.75
C LEU A 37 13.17 -16.58 -3.30
N ILE A 38 12.68 -15.51 -2.67
CA ILE A 38 11.48 -14.78 -3.13
C ILE A 38 11.70 -14.23 -4.54
N GLN A 39 12.88 -13.69 -4.84
CA GLN A 39 13.25 -13.23 -6.18
C GLN A 39 13.23 -14.37 -7.19
N LYS A 40 13.83 -15.51 -6.86
CA LYS A 40 13.86 -16.70 -7.73
C LYS A 40 12.44 -17.23 -7.97
N ALA A 41 11.61 -17.29 -6.94
CA ALA A 41 10.21 -17.68 -7.04
C ALA A 41 9.37 -16.71 -7.89
N SER A 42 9.68 -15.41 -7.84
CA SER A 42 9.03 -14.38 -8.69
C SER A 42 9.43 -14.53 -10.17
N GLN A 43 10.62 -15.04 -10.46
CA GLN A 43 11.04 -15.28 -11.85
C GLN A 43 10.33 -16.50 -12.44
N ASN A 44 10.43 -17.63 -11.78
CA ASN A 44 9.74 -18.87 -12.14
C ASN A 44 9.85 -19.89 -11.01
N LEU A 45 8.73 -20.44 -10.57
CA LEU A 45 8.68 -21.49 -9.55
C LEU A 45 9.38 -22.78 -9.97
N ASP A 46 9.42 -23.10 -11.27
CA ASP A 46 10.08 -24.29 -11.79
C ASP A 46 11.62 -24.25 -11.65
N LEU A 47 12.19 -23.10 -11.36
CA LEU A 47 13.62 -22.94 -11.09
C LEU A 47 14.04 -23.45 -9.69
N LEU A 48 13.09 -23.68 -8.80
CA LEU A 48 13.36 -24.06 -7.42
C LEU A 48 13.73 -25.54 -7.31
N ASN A 49 14.74 -25.84 -6.50
CA ASN A 49 15.02 -27.20 -6.08
C ASN A 49 14.12 -27.62 -4.90
N GLU A 50 14.16 -28.88 -4.51
CA GLU A 50 13.31 -29.45 -3.45
C GLU A 50 13.45 -28.70 -2.10
N GLU A 51 14.68 -28.36 -1.69
CA GLU A 51 14.93 -27.61 -0.46
C GLU A 51 14.36 -26.18 -0.51
N GLU A 52 14.51 -25.53 -1.65
CA GLU A 52 13.93 -24.18 -1.90
C GLU A 52 12.42 -24.21 -1.91
N VAL A 53 11.78 -25.24 -2.45
CA VAL A 53 10.32 -25.43 -2.40
C VAL A 53 9.86 -25.61 -0.96
N LEU A 54 10.57 -26.41 -0.15
CA LEU A 54 10.25 -26.56 1.26
C LEU A 54 10.38 -25.24 2.03
N GLU A 55 11.43 -24.46 1.79
CA GLU A 55 11.62 -23.15 2.41
C GLU A 55 10.53 -22.16 1.95
N LEU A 56 10.17 -22.17 0.67
CA LEU A 56 9.09 -21.31 0.14
C LEU A 56 7.75 -21.65 0.81
N ASN A 57 7.45 -22.91 1.04
CA ASN A 57 6.26 -23.34 1.78
C ASN A 57 6.26 -22.82 3.23
N ILE A 58 7.42 -22.73 3.88
CA ILE A 58 7.53 -22.13 5.22
C ILE A 58 7.19 -20.63 5.15
N ILE A 59 7.64 -19.92 4.12
CA ILE A 59 7.28 -18.51 3.91
C ILE A 59 5.78 -18.35 3.71
N SER A 60 5.18 -19.15 2.82
CA SER A 60 3.74 -19.14 2.57
C SER A 60 2.91 -19.45 3.83
N ASN A 61 3.38 -20.40 4.66
CA ASN A 61 2.73 -20.70 5.93
C ASN A 61 2.78 -19.51 6.91
N ARG A 62 3.91 -18.79 7.00
CA ARG A 62 4.02 -17.58 7.84
C ARG A 62 3.05 -16.49 7.37
N ILE A 63 2.91 -16.31 6.05
CA ILE A 63 1.94 -15.37 5.46
C ILE A 63 0.53 -15.78 5.83
N ASP A 64 0.20 -17.06 5.70
CA ASP A 64 -1.12 -17.58 6.04
C ASP A 64 -1.45 -17.41 7.52
N GLU A 65 -0.52 -17.68 8.43
CA GLU A 65 -0.70 -17.48 9.87
C GLU A 65 -0.99 -16.00 10.20
N ILE A 66 -0.27 -15.06 9.59
CA ILE A 66 -0.50 -13.61 9.75
C ILE A 66 -1.90 -13.24 9.25
N CYS A 67 -2.25 -13.65 8.03
CA CYS A 67 -3.54 -13.34 7.41
C CYS A 67 -4.71 -13.99 8.15
N LYS A 68 -4.54 -15.23 8.61
CA LYS A 68 -5.50 -15.91 9.47
C LYS A 68 -5.73 -15.13 10.76
N LYS A 69 -4.65 -14.66 11.39
CA LYS A 69 -4.75 -13.88 12.63
C LYS A 69 -5.48 -12.56 12.43
N ALA A 70 -5.23 -11.88 11.29
CA ALA A 70 -5.96 -10.68 10.90
C ALA A 70 -7.46 -10.98 10.70
N PHE A 71 -7.79 -12.06 10.00
CA PHE A 71 -9.16 -12.50 9.78
C PHE A 71 -9.89 -12.84 11.09
N GLU A 72 -9.27 -13.64 11.97
CA GLU A 72 -9.86 -14.04 13.26
C GLU A 72 -10.14 -12.84 14.19
N ASN A 73 -9.35 -11.76 14.07
CA ASN A 73 -9.50 -10.56 14.89
C ASN A 73 -10.23 -9.42 14.17
N ASN A 74 -10.73 -9.64 12.96
CA ASN A 74 -11.39 -8.63 12.11
C ASN A 74 -10.56 -7.34 11.96
N VAL A 75 -9.25 -7.49 11.74
CA VAL A 75 -8.31 -6.39 11.51
C VAL A 75 -7.87 -6.40 10.06
N SER A 76 -8.13 -5.32 9.35
CA SER A 76 -7.63 -5.18 7.97
C SER A 76 -6.12 -5.09 7.95
N ILE A 77 -5.48 -5.80 7.00
CA ILE A 77 -4.03 -5.83 6.88
C ILE A 77 -3.57 -5.57 5.44
N PHE A 78 -2.55 -4.72 5.29
CA PHE A 78 -1.90 -4.48 4.01
C PHE A 78 -0.71 -5.42 3.81
N ILE A 79 -0.67 -6.08 2.67
CA ILE A 79 0.55 -6.67 2.12
C ILE A 79 1.20 -5.59 1.26
N ASP A 80 2.32 -5.03 1.73
CA ASP A 80 3.01 -3.97 1.00
C ASP A 80 3.67 -4.50 -0.26
N ALA A 81 3.55 -3.74 -1.35
CA ALA A 81 4.32 -3.99 -2.56
C ALA A 81 5.79 -3.59 -2.35
N GLU A 82 6.67 -4.31 -3.05
CA GLU A 82 8.11 -4.14 -2.94
C GLU A 82 8.74 -3.93 -4.32
N ASP A 83 10.04 -4.21 -4.46
CA ASP A 83 10.73 -4.11 -5.76
C ASP A 83 10.13 -5.09 -6.79
N SER A 84 10.16 -4.73 -8.06
CA SER A 84 9.51 -5.49 -9.14
C SER A 84 9.93 -6.95 -9.22
N TRP A 85 11.20 -7.25 -8.89
CA TRP A 85 11.74 -8.62 -8.93
C TRP A 85 11.28 -9.52 -7.77
N TYR A 86 10.53 -8.99 -6.79
CA TYR A 86 9.84 -9.77 -5.75
C TYR A 86 8.34 -9.82 -5.97
N GLN A 87 7.82 -8.91 -6.80
CA GLN A 87 6.40 -8.57 -6.80
C GLN A 87 5.49 -9.68 -7.29
N ASP A 88 5.94 -10.49 -8.24
CA ASP A 88 5.09 -11.56 -8.79
C ASP A 88 4.79 -12.64 -7.75
N PHE A 89 5.76 -12.99 -6.90
CA PHE A 89 5.52 -13.88 -5.77
C PHE A 89 4.66 -13.21 -4.68
N ILE A 90 4.89 -11.92 -4.41
CA ILE A 90 4.08 -11.14 -3.46
C ILE A 90 2.61 -11.11 -3.91
N ASP A 91 2.36 -10.82 -5.17
CA ASP A 91 1.01 -10.81 -5.75
C ASP A 91 0.36 -12.21 -5.70
N LEU A 92 1.10 -13.25 -6.00
CA LEU A 92 0.62 -14.64 -5.93
C LEU A 92 0.14 -14.99 -4.50
N GLU A 93 0.94 -14.69 -3.49
CA GLU A 93 0.58 -14.95 -2.09
C GLU A 93 -0.57 -14.04 -1.62
N ALA A 94 -0.56 -12.76 -2.00
CA ALA A 94 -1.66 -11.85 -1.69
C ALA A 94 -2.98 -12.33 -2.29
N GLU A 95 -2.99 -12.78 -3.56
CA GLU A 95 -4.19 -13.34 -4.20
C GLU A 95 -4.71 -14.58 -3.47
N LYS A 96 -3.81 -15.51 -3.09
CA LYS A 96 -4.19 -16.71 -2.31
C LYS A 96 -4.87 -16.32 -1.00
N MET A 97 -4.31 -15.35 -0.27
CA MET A 97 -4.85 -14.91 1.01
C MET A 97 -6.18 -14.16 0.84
N ILE A 98 -6.31 -13.32 -0.18
CA ILE A 98 -7.56 -12.62 -0.53
C ILE A 98 -8.67 -13.65 -0.82
N LEU A 99 -8.42 -14.61 -1.69
CA LEU A 99 -9.40 -15.63 -2.03
C LEU A 99 -9.79 -16.50 -0.83
N LYS A 100 -8.87 -16.73 0.10
CA LYS A 100 -9.11 -17.54 1.31
C LYS A 100 -9.87 -16.78 2.39
N TYR A 101 -9.54 -15.51 2.65
CA TYR A 101 -10.02 -14.79 3.84
C TYR A 101 -11.01 -13.66 3.57
N ASN A 102 -11.05 -13.07 2.37
CA ASN A 102 -11.96 -11.97 2.06
C ASN A 102 -13.37 -12.48 1.68
N ILE A 103 -14.04 -13.13 2.62
CA ILE A 103 -15.34 -13.80 2.39
C ILE A 103 -16.50 -12.82 2.53
N ASN A 104 -16.59 -12.10 3.63
CA ASN A 104 -17.69 -11.18 3.96
C ASN A 104 -17.29 -9.71 3.88
N SER A 105 -15.99 -9.43 3.94
CA SER A 105 -15.40 -8.09 3.89
C SER A 105 -13.93 -8.20 3.47
N PRO A 106 -13.33 -7.13 2.98
CA PRO A 106 -11.90 -7.10 2.67
C PRO A 106 -11.08 -6.98 3.95
N ILE A 107 -10.48 -8.08 4.38
CA ILE A 107 -9.52 -8.11 5.48
C ILE A 107 -8.09 -7.98 4.93
N ILE A 108 -7.79 -8.72 3.86
CA ILE A 108 -6.48 -8.71 3.22
C ILE A 108 -6.50 -7.72 2.05
N PHE A 109 -5.54 -6.80 2.06
CA PHE A 109 -5.36 -5.79 1.02
C PHE A 109 -4.04 -6.03 0.30
N ASN A 110 -4.07 -6.08 -1.03
CA ASN A 110 -2.85 -6.00 -1.84
C ASN A 110 -2.50 -4.55 -2.16
N THR A 111 -1.22 -4.24 -2.34
CA THR A 111 -0.73 -2.91 -2.67
C THR A 111 -0.37 -2.81 -4.15
N ILE A 112 -0.92 -1.84 -4.86
CA ILE A 112 -0.72 -1.61 -6.28
C ILE A 112 0.15 -0.38 -6.52
N GLN A 113 1.32 -0.56 -7.14
CA GLN A 113 2.30 0.50 -7.42
C GLN A 113 2.12 1.03 -8.84
N LEU A 114 1.32 2.06 -9.02
CA LEU A 114 0.88 2.58 -10.33
C LEU A 114 1.97 3.33 -11.12
N TYR A 115 3.18 3.48 -10.55
CA TYR A 115 4.35 3.96 -11.31
C TYR A 115 4.91 2.90 -12.26
N ARG A 116 4.47 1.63 -12.16
CA ARG A 116 4.77 0.57 -13.11
C ARG A 116 3.66 0.48 -14.16
N HIS A 117 4.07 0.35 -15.43
CA HIS A 117 3.15 0.34 -16.58
C HIS A 117 2.22 -0.89 -16.66
N ASP A 118 2.54 -1.98 -15.94
CA ASP A 118 1.77 -3.23 -15.94
C ASP A 118 0.68 -3.28 -14.84
N ARG A 119 0.76 -2.43 -13.81
CA ARG A 119 -0.04 -2.57 -12.59
C ARG A 119 -1.52 -2.25 -12.74
N LEU A 120 -1.87 -1.30 -13.60
CA LEU A 120 -3.28 -1.01 -13.87
C LEU A 120 -3.99 -2.21 -14.52
N SER A 121 -3.31 -2.88 -15.46
CA SER A 121 -3.83 -4.10 -16.11
C SER A 121 -3.96 -5.26 -15.10
N TYR A 122 -2.94 -5.47 -14.27
CA TYR A 122 -2.96 -6.46 -13.20
C TYR A 122 -4.13 -6.22 -12.24
N MET A 123 -4.27 -4.99 -11.74
CA MET A 123 -5.35 -4.61 -10.82
C MET A 123 -6.74 -4.94 -11.40
N LYS A 124 -6.98 -4.58 -12.68
CA LYS A 124 -8.25 -4.87 -13.34
C LYS A 124 -8.53 -6.37 -13.44
N LYS A 125 -7.52 -7.18 -13.78
CA LYS A 125 -7.64 -8.65 -13.81
C LYS A 125 -7.95 -9.21 -12.42
N LEU A 126 -7.28 -8.72 -11.38
CA LEU A 126 -7.52 -9.14 -10.00
C LEU A 126 -8.95 -8.81 -9.52
N ILE A 127 -9.44 -7.60 -9.84
CA ILE A 127 -10.83 -7.21 -9.54
C ILE A 127 -11.82 -8.16 -10.20
N LEU A 128 -11.67 -8.44 -11.51
CA LEU A 128 -12.54 -9.37 -12.24
C LEU A 128 -12.47 -10.80 -11.67
N LYS A 129 -11.27 -11.26 -11.30
CA LYS A 129 -11.09 -12.57 -10.66
C LYS A 129 -11.86 -12.65 -9.34
N CYS A 130 -11.70 -11.65 -8.47
CA CYS A 130 -12.41 -11.62 -7.18
C CYS A 130 -13.94 -11.51 -7.36
N GLU A 131 -14.40 -10.71 -8.33
CA GLU A 131 -15.83 -10.59 -8.66
C GLU A 131 -16.42 -11.96 -9.10
N ASN A 132 -15.72 -12.70 -9.98
CA ASN A 132 -16.13 -14.02 -10.44
C ASN A 132 -16.15 -15.05 -9.29
N GLU A 133 -15.18 -14.99 -8.39
CA GLU A 133 -15.08 -15.85 -7.19
C GLU A 133 -15.98 -15.37 -6.03
N LYS A 134 -16.74 -14.28 -6.23
CA LYS A 134 -17.61 -13.66 -5.20
C LYS A 134 -16.84 -13.33 -3.91
N LYS A 135 -15.63 -12.79 -4.07
CA LYS A 135 -14.75 -12.37 -2.97
C LYS A 135 -14.64 -10.85 -2.92
N TYR A 136 -14.54 -10.31 -1.72
CA TYR A 136 -14.21 -8.90 -1.54
C TYR A 136 -12.73 -8.65 -1.79
N LEU A 137 -12.39 -7.49 -2.34
CA LEU A 137 -11.02 -7.13 -2.64
C LEU A 137 -10.63 -5.85 -1.89
N GLY A 138 -9.58 -5.94 -1.10
CA GLY A 138 -8.89 -4.78 -0.51
C GLY A 138 -7.72 -4.34 -1.38
N LEU A 139 -7.65 -3.07 -1.74
CA LEU A 139 -6.56 -2.50 -2.52
C LEU A 139 -5.99 -1.25 -1.84
N LYS A 140 -4.67 -1.22 -1.66
CA LYS A 140 -3.94 -0.01 -1.35
C LYS A 140 -3.30 0.51 -2.63
N LEU A 141 -3.73 1.69 -3.09
CA LEU A 141 -3.23 2.32 -4.30
C LEU A 141 -2.11 3.30 -3.94
N VAL A 142 -0.94 3.09 -4.51
CA VAL A 142 0.22 3.98 -4.35
C VAL A 142 0.86 4.26 -5.70
N ARG A 143 1.69 5.31 -5.78
CA ARG A 143 2.53 5.51 -6.98
C ARG A 143 3.68 4.53 -6.99
N GLY A 144 4.50 4.53 -5.97
CA GLY A 144 5.68 3.68 -5.80
C GLY A 144 6.83 4.47 -5.20
N ALA A 145 7.82 3.78 -4.64
CA ALA A 145 8.88 4.39 -3.85
C ALA A 145 10.31 4.05 -4.31
N TYR A 146 10.48 3.25 -5.37
CA TYR A 146 11.78 2.68 -5.74
C TYR A 146 12.18 2.99 -7.18
N MET A 147 11.66 4.06 -7.78
CA MET A 147 11.81 4.38 -9.20
C MET A 147 13.25 4.36 -9.70
N GLU A 148 14.17 5.02 -9.00
CA GLU A 148 15.60 5.08 -9.39
C GLU A 148 16.24 3.70 -9.31
N LYS A 149 15.99 2.98 -8.21
CA LYS A 149 16.49 1.61 -8.02
C LYS A 149 15.97 0.63 -9.09
N GLU A 150 14.71 0.73 -9.48
CA GLU A 150 14.10 -0.07 -10.54
C GLU A 150 14.79 0.19 -11.88
N ARG A 151 15.01 1.44 -12.25
CA ARG A 151 15.68 1.85 -13.48
C ARG A 151 17.14 1.40 -13.51
N GLU A 152 17.87 1.58 -12.41
CA GLU A 152 19.26 1.12 -12.29
C GLU A 152 19.35 -0.42 -12.46
N MET A 153 18.45 -1.16 -11.85
CA MET A 153 18.42 -2.62 -11.99
C MET A 153 18.04 -3.05 -13.40
N ALA A 154 17.10 -2.37 -14.06
CA ALA A 154 16.74 -2.64 -15.45
C ALA A 154 17.94 -2.48 -16.39
N ILE A 155 18.71 -1.39 -16.21
CA ILE A 155 19.94 -1.17 -16.98
C ILE A 155 20.99 -2.24 -16.67
N LYS A 156 21.25 -2.51 -15.39
CA LYS A 156 22.27 -3.45 -14.93
C LYS A 156 22.03 -4.87 -15.40
N LEU A 157 20.78 -5.30 -15.41
CA LEU A 157 20.39 -6.67 -15.76
C LEU A 157 19.81 -6.79 -17.17
N ASN A 158 19.80 -5.70 -17.93
CA ASN A 158 19.36 -5.61 -19.33
C ASN A 158 17.95 -6.18 -19.56
N TYR A 159 16.97 -5.73 -18.73
CA TYR A 159 15.55 -5.99 -18.95
C TYR A 159 14.78 -4.68 -19.17
N ASN A 160 13.54 -4.79 -19.63
CA ASN A 160 12.70 -3.62 -19.89
C ASN A 160 12.39 -2.88 -18.59
N ASP A 161 12.61 -1.56 -18.59
CA ASP A 161 12.24 -0.70 -17.44
C ASP A 161 10.76 -0.86 -17.11
N PRO A 162 10.41 -1.33 -15.90
CA PRO A 162 9.01 -1.52 -15.52
C PRO A 162 8.28 -0.20 -15.21
N ILE A 163 9.03 0.90 -15.08
CA ILE A 163 8.51 2.19 -14.64
C ILE A 163 7.88 2.94 -15.82
N GLN A 164 6.78 3.65 -15.55
CA GLN A 164 6.14 4.56 -16.49
C GLN A 164 7.15 5.58 -17.07
N ILE A 165 6.91 5.99 -18.31
CA ILE A 165 7.79 6.91 -19.04
C ILE A 165 8.01 8.23 -18.27
N ASP A 166 6.96 8.71 -17.59
CA ASP A 166 6.99 9.95 -16.81
C ASP A 166 5.98 9.94 -15.65
N LYS A 167 6.02 11.03 -14.89
CA LYS A 167 5.09 11.28 -13.80
C LYS A 167 3.64 11.43 -14.27
N GLN A 168 3.40 11.98 -15.45
CA GLN A 168 2.06 12.22 -15.98
C GLN A 168 1.37 10.89 -16.30
N ALA A 169 2.10 9.93 -16.88
CA ALA A 169 1.61 8.57 -17.12
C ALA A 169 1.25 7.87 -15.79
N THR A 170 2.10 7.99 -14.76
CA THR A 170 1.81 7.49 -13.42
C THR A 170 0.57 8.13 -12.80
N ASP A 171 0.43 9.45 -12.91
CA ASP A 171 -0.73 10.20 -12.39
C ASP A 171 -2.02 9.81 -13.12
N LEU A 172 -1.96 9.57 -14.42
CA LEU A 172 -3.07 9.11 -15.23
C LEU A 172 -3.52 7.71 -14.84
N ASP A 173 -2.59 6.78 -14.64
CA ASP A 173 -2.94 5.42 -14.25
C ASP A 173 -3.45 5.36 -12.81
N PHE A 174 -2.93 6.21 -11.91
CA PHE A 174 -3.49 6.37 -10.56
C PHE A 174 -4.95 6.87 -10.61
N LYS A 175 -5.24 7.83 -11.47
CA LYS A 175 -6.61 8.32 -11.70
C LYS A 175 -7.52 7.22 -12.23
N LYS A 176 -7.11 6.51 -13.30
CA LYS A 176 -7.88 5.39 -13.87
C LYS A 176 -8.11 4.26 -12.86
N ALA A 177 -7.14 4.03 -11.96
CA ALA A 177 -7.29 3.04 -10.91
C ALA A 177 -8.37 3.46 -9.91
N LEU A 178 -8.42 4.74 -9.51
CA LEU A 178 -9.49 5.26 -8.66
C LEU A 178 -10.87 5.13 -9.35
N ASP A 179 -10.97 5.53 -10.63
CA ASP A 179 -12.21 5.40 -11.42
C ASP A 179 -12.73 3.97 -11.38
N TYR A 180 -11.87 3.00 -11.74
CA TYR A 180 -12.26 1.60 -11.83
C TYR A 180 -12.60 0.98 -10.48
N CYS A 181 -11.87 1.34 -9.42
CA CYS A 181 -12.17 0.86 -8.07
C CYS A 181 -13.50 1.42 -7.55
N VAL A 182 -13.82 2.69 -7.82
CA VAL A 182 -15.09 3.31 -7.40
C VAL A 182 -16.25 2.73 -8.22
N GLU A 183 -16.07 2.47 -9.51
CA GLU A 183 -17.06 1.74 -10.33
C GLU A 183 -17.40 0.37 -9.72
N LYS A 184 -16.40 -0.32 -9.16
CA LYS A 184 -16.51 -1.65 -8.56
C LYS A 184 -16.63 -1.61 -7.03
N ILE A 185 -17.05 -0.50 -6.45
CA ILE A 185 -17.03 -0.26 -4.98
C ILE A 185 -17.83 -1.28 -4.18
N ASN A 186 -18.78 -1.98 -4.79
CA ASN A 186 -19.56 -3.02 -4.10
C ASN A 186 -18.72 -4.26 -3.73
N PHE A 187 -17.60 -4.48 -4.41
CA PHE A 187 -16.69 -5.60 -4.16
C PHE A 187 -15.30 -5.13 -3.72
N VAL A 188 -14.96 -3.86 -4.00
CA VAL A 188 -13.62 -3.30 -3.77
C VAL A 188 -13.65 -2.32 -2.62
N SER A 189 -12.66 -2.41 -1.74
CA SER A 189 -12.34 -1.35 -0.78
C SER A 189 -10.97 -0.79 -1.11
N ILE A 190 -10.85 0.53 -1.02
CA ILE A 190 -9.64 1.27 -1.42
C ILE A 190 -9.03 2.02 -0.24
N CYS A 191 -7.70 1.96 -0.19
CA CYS A 191 -6.90 2.89 0.60
C CYS A 191 -6.01 3.69 -0.36
N ALA A 192 -6.32 4.96 -0.60
CA ALA A 192 -5.54 5.85 -1.45
C ALA A 192 -4.32 6.38 -0.69
N GLY A 193 -3.17 5.70 -0.86
CA GLY A 193 -1.89 6.07 -0.26
C GLY A 193 -1.17 7.13 -1.10
N THR A 194 -1.47 8.40 -0.86
CA THR A 194 -0.94 9.50 -1.69
C THR A 194 -0.77 10.80 -0.93
N HIS A 195 0.27 11.57 -1.30
CA HIS A 195 0.55 12.94 -0.87
C HIS A 195 0.11 13.98 -1.91
N ASN A 196 -0.47 13.54 -3.04
CA ASN A 196 -0.90 14.41 -4.13
C ASN A 196 -2.32 14.93 -3.89
N GLU A 197 -2.45 16.24 -3.66
CA GLU A 197 -3.73 16.91 -3.40
C GLU A 197 -4.74 16.75 -4.54
N LEU A 198 -4.27 16.76 -5.79
CA LEU A 198 -5.16 16.60 -6.95
C LEU A 198 -5.78 15.20 -6.96
N SER A 199 -5.02 14.17 -6.60
CA SER A 199 -5.55 12.80 -6.49
C SER A 199 -6.52 12.65 -5.32
N VAL A 200 -6.23 13.30 -4.19
CA VAL A 200 -7.15 13.35 -3.06
C VAL A 200 -8.45 14.04 -3.43
N SER A 201 -8.37 15.24 -4.01
CA SER A 201 -9.55 15.99 -4.46
C SER A 201 -10.35 15.23 -5.52
N TYR A 202 -9.65 14.48 -6.39
CA TYR A 202 -10.31 13.66 -7.39
C TYR A 202 -11.10 12.51 -6.76
N LEU A 203 -10.54 11.81 -5.76
CA LEU A 203 -11.27 10.75 -5.05
C LEU A 203 -12.46 11.32 -4.25
N LEU A 204 -12.31 12.50 -3.64
CA LEU A 204 -13.44 13.18 -2.98
C LEU A 204 -14.59 13.46 -3.96
N LYS A 205 -14.27 13.95 -5.16
CA LYS A 205 -15.23 14.17 -6.23
C LYS A 205 -15.92 12.85 -6.64
N LEU A 206 -15.17 11.78 -6.84
CA LEU A 206 -15.74 10.46 -7.15
C LEU A 206 -16.66 9.95 -6.05
N MET A 207 -16.32 10.16 -4.77
CA MET A 207 -17.19 9.80 -3.65
C MET A 207 -18.51 10.57 -3.70
N GLU A 208 -18.48 11.88 -3.97
CA GLU A 208 -19.67 12.71 -4.10
C GLU A 208 -20.54 12.28 -5.28
N GLU A 209 -19.96 12.11 -6.47
CA GLU A 209 -20.67 11.68 -7.69
C GLU A 209 -21.33 10.31 -7.57
N ASN A 210 -20.77 9.42 -6.74
CA ASN A 210 -21.31 8.08 -6.49
C ASN A 210 -22.10 7.98 -5.18
N ASN A 211 -22.46 9.10 -4.55
CA ASN A 211 -23.23 9.18 -3.32
C ASN A 211 -22.63 8.36 -2.17
N LEU A 212 -21.28 8.22 -2.12
CA LEU A 212 -20.58 7.56 -1.03
C LEU A 212 -20.49 8.51 0.18
N LYS A 213 -20.79 7.99 1.36
CA LYS A 213 -20.67 8.75 2.61
C LYS A 213 -19.20 9.09 2.90
N LYS A 214 -18.93 10.21 3.56
CA LYS A 214 -17.58 10.56 4.02
C LYS A 214 -16.95 9.46 4.89
N THR A 215 -17.77 8.81 5.71
CA THR A 215 -17.39 7.71 6.61
C THR A 215 -17.56 6.33 5.98
N ASP A 216 -17.66 6.21 4.64
CA ASP A 216 -17.78 4.92 3.98
C ASP A 216 -16.54 4.06 4.25
N SER A 217 -16.73 2.94 4.95
CA SER A 217 -15.64 2.08 5.40
C SER A 217 -14.82 1.45 4.26
N ARG A 218 -15.35 1.52 3.02
CA ARG A 218 -14.67 1.02 1.81
C ARG A 218 -13.68 2.01 1.22
N VAL A 219 -13.65 3.26 1.68
CA VAL A 219 -12.77 4.32 1.16
C VAL A 219 -11.94 4.93 2.29
N TRP A 220 -10.62 4.84 2.15
CA TRP A 220 -9.64 5.39 3.07
C TRP A 220 -8.62 6.26 2.34
N PHE A 221 -8.17 7.29 3.01
CA PHE A 221 -7.04 8.12 2.59
C PHE A 221 -5.85 7.83 3.51
N ALA A 222 -4.66 7.65 2.96
CA ALA A 222 -3.49 7.39 3.77
C ALA A 222 -2.30 8.26 3.36
N GLN A 223 -1.61 8.80 4.35
CA GLN A 223 -0.35 9.53 4.20
C GLN A 223 0.69 8.96 5.16
N LEU A 224 1.97 9.16 4.82
CA LEU A 224 3.08 8.78 5.70
C LEU A 224 3.14 9.71 6.91
N LEU A 225 3.55 9.18 8.06
CA LEU A 225 3.76 9.98 9.26
C LEU A 225 4.81 11.08 9.00
N GLY A 226 4.50 12.31 9.41
CA GLY A 226 5.37 13.47 9.20
C GLY A 226 5.31 14.07 7.79
N MET A 227 4.39 13.58 6.93
CA MET A 227 4.19 14.11 5.58
C MET A 227 2.73 14.49 5.34
N SER A 228 2.52 15.61 4.63
CA SER A 228 1.20 16.08 4.18
C SER A 228 0.16 16.14 5.28
N ASP A 229 0.54 16.63 6.44
CA ASP A 229 -0.35 16.75 7.61
C ASP A 229 -1.55 17.63 7.33
N HIS A 230 -1.39 18.66 6.49
CA HIS A 230 -2.49 19.51 6.02
C HIS A 230 -3.58 18.70 5.28
N ILE A 231 -3.22 17.70 4.46
CA ILE A 231 -4.19 16.80 3.81
C ILE A 231 -4.90 15.95 4.88
N SER A 232 -4.11 15.28 5.73
CA SER A 232 -4.63 14.33 6.71
C SER A 232 -5.58 14.98 7.69
N PHE A 233 -5.18 16.13 8.26
CA PHE A 233 -6.02 16.84 9.26
C PHE A 233 -7.26 17.46 8.63
N ASN A 234 -7.16 18.04 7.42
CA ASN A 234 -8.32 18.59 6.75
C ASN A 234 -9.35 17.51 6.41
N LEU A 235 -8.93 16.37 5.89
CA LEU A 235 -9.83 15.24 5.61
C LEU A 235 -10.48 14.70 6.88
N SER A 236 -9.69 14.49 7.94
CA SER A 236 -10.17 13.99 9.22
C SER A 236 -11.18 14.98 9.86
N ASN A 237 -10.89 16.28 9.85
CA ASN A 237 -11.80 17.32 10.36
C ASN A 237 -13.11 17.39 9.57
N GLN A 238 -13.11 17.01 8.30
CA GLN A 238 -14.31 16.92 7.48
C GLN A 238 -15.07 15.60 7.66
N GLY A 239 -14.54 14.66 8.45
CA GLY A 239 -15.17 13.39 8.78
C GLY A 239 -14.86 12.24 7.78
N TYR A 240 -13.81 12.36 6.96
CA TYR A 240 -13.36 11.26 6.09
C TYR A 240 -12.49 10.27 6.86
N ASN A 241 -12.44 9.02 6.37
CA ASN A 241 -11.55 8.00 6.93
C ASN A 241 -10.11 8.27 6.51
N VAL A 242 -9.25 8.54 7.47
CA VAL A 242 -7.84 8.87 7.26
C VAL A 242 -6.97 7.98 8.12
N ALA A 243 -5.89 7.47 7.53
CA ALA A 243 -4.86 6.73 8.25
C ALA A 243 -3.48 7.39 8.06
N LYS A 244 -2.65 7.35 9.10
CA LYS A 244 -1.22 7.66 9.01
C LYS A 244 -0.43 6.36 9.02
N TYR A 245 0.40 6.15 8.00
CA TYR A 245 1.34 5.05 7.99
C TYR A 245 2.50 5.36 8.92
N VAL A 246 2.60 4.61 9.99
CA VAL A 246 3.63 4.79 11.03
C VAL A 246 4.62 3.63 10.93
N PRO A 247 5.91 3.89 10.69
CA PRO A 247 6.92 2.83 10.72
C PRO A 247 7.05 2.28 12.14
N TYR A 248 7.10 0.96 12.25
CA TYR A 248 7.27 0.23 13.50
C TYR A 248 8.42 -0.76 13.39
N GLY A 249 9.31 -0.76 14.36
CA GLY A 249 10.45 -1.69 14.43
C GLY A 249 11.65 -1.11 15.15
N PRO A 250 12.76 -1.89 15.25
CA PRO A 250 14.01 -1.42 15.80
C PRO A 250 14.54 -0.17 15.07
N ILE A 251 15.09 0.79 15.80
CA ILE A 251 15.60 2.06 15.24
C ILE A 251 16.51 1.83 14.04
N LYS A 252 17.42 0.86 14.13
CA LYS A 252 18.37 0.51 13.07
C LYS A 252 17.68 0.20 11.73
N GLU A 253 16.49 -0.40 11.76
CA GLU A 253 15.74 -0.83 10.58
C GLU A 253 14.74 0.24 10.11
N VAL A 254 14.24 1.05 11.03
CA VAL A 254 13.33 2.16 10.74
C VAL A 254 14.08 3.39 10.22
N LEU A 255 15.33 3.62 10.64
CA LEU A 255 16.12 4.79 10.27
C LEU A 255 16.27 4.99 8.76
N PRO A 256 16.56 3.97 7.91
CA PRO A 256 16.62 4.15 6.46
C PRO A 256 15.28 4.61 5.84
N TYR A 257 14.16 4.17 6.42
CA TYR A 257 12.84 4.66 6.02
C TYR A 257 12.67 6.15 6.34
N LEU A 258 13.06 6.59 7.54
CA LEU A 258 12.96 7.98 7.97
C LEU A 258 13.87 8.90 7.15
N ILE A 259 15.09 8.45 6.82
CA ILE A 259 16.03 9.18 5.98
C ILE A 259 15.42 9.42 4.59
N ARG A 260 14.90 8.39 3.93
CA ARG A 260 14.20 8.55 2.64
C ARG A 260 13.05 9.54 2.70
N ARG A 261 12.28 9.56 3.80
CA ARG A 261 11.20 10.57 3.99
C ARG A 261 11.77 11.99 4.13
N ALA A 262 12.86 12.15 4.85
CA ALA A 262 13.53 13.44 4.97
C ALA A 262 14.07 13.92 3.61
N GLU A 263 14.67 13.04 2.83
CA GLU A 263 15.16 13.33 1.47
C GLU A 263 14.02 13.68 0.52
N GLU A 264 12.94 12.93 0.52
CA GLU A 264 11.74 13.23 -0.28
C GLU A 264 11.12 14.59 0.09
N ASN A 265 11.06 14.93 1.37
CA ASN A 265 10.60 16.25 1.82
C ASN A 265 11.53 17.39 1.38
N THR A 266 12.83 17.14 1.24
CA THR A 266 13.81 18.15 0.83
C THR A 266 13.96 18.23 -0.69
N SER A 267 13.84 17.12 -1.41
CA SER A 267 14.04 17.03 -2.86
C SER A 267 12.84 17.54 -3.67
N VAL A 268 11.64 17.56 -3.09
CA VAL A 268 10.49 18.19 -3.76
C VAL A 268 10.60 19.69 -3.61
N THR A 269 11.28 20.31 -4.56
CA THR A 269 11.38 21.77 -4.73
C THR A 269 9.96 22.36 -4.65
N GLY A 270 9.63 23.01 -3.52
CA GLY A 270 8.34 23.66 -3.30
C GLY A 270 7.48 23.06 -2.18
N GLN A 271 7.69 21.82 -1.72
CA GLN A 271 6.86 21.28 -0.61
C GLN A 271 7.24 21.91 0.73
N THR A 272 8.52 22.01 1.08
CA THR A 272 8.96 22.69 2.31
C THR A 272 8.64 24.18 2.27
N GLY A 273 8.79 24.81 1.10
CA GLY A 273 8.40 26.20 0.88
C GLY A 273 6.89 26.40 0.98
N ARG A 274 6.10 25.43 0.56
CA ARG A 274 4.64 25.47 0.60
C ARG A 274 4.10 25.25 2.01
N GLU A 275 4.58 24.27 2.76
CA GLU A 275 4.21 24.05 4.15
C GLU A 275 4.54 25.28 5.00
N LEU A 276 5.72 25.84 4.83
CA LEU A 276 6.11 27.08 5.49
C LEU A 276 5.22 28.26 5.08
N SER A 277 4.82 28.35 3.81
CA SER A 277 3.88 29.37 3.31
C SER A 277 2.50 29.23 3.95
N LEU A 278 1.96 28.00 4.02
CA LEU A 278 0.69 27.71 4.66
C LEU A 278 0.71 28.02 6.16
N ILE A 279 1.80 27.67 6.85
CA ILE A 279 1.98 28.02 8.27
C ILE A 279 2.01 29.55 8.46
N LYS A 280 2.76 30.26 7.59
CA LYS A 280 2.84 31.73 7.64
C LYS A 280 1.47 32.38 7.35
N GLN A 281 0.70 31.81 6.43
CA GLN A 281 -0.64 32.30 6.10
C GLN A 281 -1.59 32.08 7.28
N GLU A 282 -1.56 30.91 7.89
CA GLU A 282 -2.38 30.61 9.07
C GLU A 282 -2.00 31.48 10.28
N LEU A 283 -0.71 31.72 10.50
CA LEU A 283 -0.24 32.66 11.53
C LEU A 283 -0.74 34.10 11.29
N LYS A 284 -0.84 34.54 10.02
CA LYS A 284 -1.44 35.83 9.68
C LYS A 284 -2.94 35.85 9.98
N ASN A 285 -3.65 34.79 9.59
CA ASN A 285 -5.09 34.68 9.83
C ASN A 285 -5.41 34.73 11.33
N ARG A 286 -4.63 34.03 12.16
CA ARG A 286 -4.79 34.05 13.63
C ARG A 286 -4.46 35.40 14.29
N LYS A 287 -3.59 36.22 13.67
CA LYS A 287 -3.26 37.56 14.17
C LYS A 287 -4.28 38.63 13.74
N SER A 288 -5.17 38.28 12.82
CA SER A 288 -6.22 39.18 12.29
C SER A 288 -7.58 38.96 12.98
N ILE A 289 -7.63 38.05 13.95
CA ILE A 289 -8.72 37.80 14.88
C ILE A 289 -8.34 38.39 16.24
#